data_561753c3ea385a9d08b3c4a33bcc1338
#
_entry.id   561753c3ea385a9d08b3c4a33bcc1338
#
_cell.length_a   1.000
_cell.length_b   1.000
_cell.length_c   1.000
_cell.angle_alpha   90.00
_cell.angle_beta   90.00
_cell.angle_gamma   90.00
#
_symmetry.space_group_name_H-M   'P 1'
#
loop_
_entity.id
_entity.type
_entity.pdbx_description
1 polymer ?
#
loop_
_entity_poly.entity_id
_entity_poly.type
_entity_poly.pdbx_seq_one_letter_code
_entity_poly.pdbx_strand_id
1 'polypeptide(L)'
;MSNYHIKHLEEYYQVYRKSVREPENFWEEIAEEHFMWQRKWDKVLSWDFSKPEVKWFEGAQLNITENCIDRHLATRGEKTAILFEPNNPSEEAKHITYNQLHARVNQFANVLKEQGVNKGDRVCIYLPMIPELAISVLACARIGAIHSVVFAGFSATALSTRINDSDCKMVITSDGSYRGAKTIDLKGIIDEALEDCKCVETVLVAKRIYSDITMKSGRDKWLQALLDNASTECKAETMNSEDPLFILYTSGSTGLPKGMVHSTAGYMVHTAYTFKNVFQYKDDDVYWCTADIGWITGHSYIVYGPLANGATTVMFEGVPSYPDFGRFWEIVEKHKVNQFYTAPTAIRALAKEGLELVEKYDLSSLKVLGSVGEPINEEAWHWYNDNIGKKKSPIVDTWWQTETGGIMITPIPFVTPTKPTYATLPFIGIQPALMDENGKELKGNQVEGRLCIKFPWPSMARTIWGNHQRYKDTYFSAYENKYFTGDGALRDEVGYYRITGRVDDVIIVSGHNLGTAPIEDAINEHPAVSESAIVGFPHDVKGNALYGYVILKDTGESRDQNNLRQEINQIITEHIGPIAKLDKIQFTNGLPKTRSGKIMRRILRKIAHKDTSNLGDTSTLLNPEVVQDIMDNVL
;
A
#
# COMPACT_ATOMS: atom_id res chain seq x y z
N MET A 1 11.80 28.47 12.17
CA MET A 1 11.43 27.93 10.84
C MET A 1 10.47 26.79 11.07
N SER A 2 9.37 26.71 10.33
CA SER A 2 8.43 25.59 10.48
C SER A 2 9.12 24.27 10.07
N ASN A 3 9.12 23.28 10.96
CA ASN A 3 9.70 21.96 10.70
C ASN A 3 8.83 21.10 9.75
N TYR A 4 7.76 21.67 9.19
CA TYR A 4 6.77 20.92 8.41
C TYR A 4 7.24 20.57 6.99
N HIS A 5 8.13 21.38 6.39
CA HIS A 5 8.63 21.15 5.04
C HIS A 5 10.16 21.24 5.01
N ILE A 6 10.82 20.09 4.86
CA ILE A 6 12.28 19.95 4.87
C ILE A 6 12.82 20.21 3.47
N LYS A 7 13.81 21.10 3.35
CA LYS A 7 14.33 21.58 2.06
C LYS A 7 15.81 21.30 1.83
N HIS A 8 16.58 21.00 2.88
CA HIS A 8 18.02 20.84 2.81
C HIS A 8 18.49 19.66 3.66
N LEU A 9 19.60 19.03 3.28
CA LEU A 9 20.17 17.86 3.96
C LEU A 9 20.53 18.16 5.43
N GLU A 10 21.09 19.33 5.71
CA GLU A 10 21.42 19.72 7.08
C GLU A 10 20.16 19.88 7.95
N GLU A 11 19.10 20.45 7.36
CA GLU A 11 17.79 20.56 8.01
C GLU A 11 17.21 19.18 8.33
N TYR A 12 17.33 18.22 7.38
CA TYR A 12 16.94 16.83 7.64
C TYR A 12 17.62 16.29 8.90
N TYR A 13 18.96 16.41 9.00
CA TYR A 13 19.68 15.90 10.16
C TYR A 13 19.33 16.63 11.46
N GLN A 14 19.06 17.92 11.42
CA GLN A 14 18.64 18.70 12.60
C GLN A 14 17.25 18.27 13.06
N VAL A 15 16.29 18.22 12.14
CA VAL A 15 14.90 17.82 12.40
C VAL A 15 14.82 16.37 12.83
N TYR A 16 15.57 15.46 12.19
CA TYR A 16 15.64 14.06 12.57
C TYR A 16 16.18 13.90 14.01
N ARG A 17 17.28 14.57 14.34
CA ARG A 17 17.83 14.53 15.70
C ARG A 17 16.84 15.06 16.74
N LYS A 18 16.15 16.15 16.45
CA LYS A 18 15.10 16.70 17.32
C LYS A 18 13.97 15.69 17.52
N SER A 19 13.45 15.12 16.43
CA SER A 19 12.34 14.17 16.47
C SER A 19 12.66 12.87 17.21
N VAL A 20 13.94 12.48 17.31
CA VAL A 20 14.39 11.31 18.06
C VAL A 20 14.70 11.63 19.53
N ARG A 21 15.25 12.80 19.81
CA ARG A 21 15.63 13.20 21.19
C ARG A 21 14.45 13.75 21.99
N GLU A 22 13.56 14.45 21.33
CA GLU A 22 12.41 15.14 21.90
C GLU A 22 11.13 14.82 21.11
N PRO A 23 10.75 13.52 20.98
CA PRO A 23 9.69 13.11 20.06
C PRO A 23 8.33 13.72 20.42
N GLU A 24 8.00 13.86 21.70
CA GLU A 24 6.74 14.46 22.13
C GLU A 24 6.68 15.93 21.70
N ASN A 25 7.69 16.73 22.04
CA ASN A 25 7.76 18.15 21.66
C ASN A 25 7.74 18.32 20.12
N PHE A 26 8.43 17.45 19.40
CA PHE A 26 8.47 17.52 17.94
C PHE A 26 7.09 17.30 17.32
N TRP A 27 6.39 16.22 17.70
CA TRP A 27 5.08 15.92 17.16
C TRP A 27 3.99 16.86 17.67
N GLU A 28 4.15 17.42 18.87
CA GLU A 28 3.30 18.48 19.40
C GLU A 28 3.36 19.72 18.52
N GLU A 29 4.56 20.23 18.22
CA GLU A 29 4.74 21.38 17.32
C GLU A 29 4.10 21.15 15.96
N ILE A 30 4.35 19.98 15.32
CA ILE A 30 3.77 19.64 14.02
C ILE A 30 2.23 19.61 14.10
N ALA A 31 1.69 18.99 15.13
CA ALA A 31 0.25 18.85 15.31
C ALA A 31 -0.45 20.19 15.60
N GLU A 32 0.18 21.04 16.42
CA GLU A 32 -0.38 22.33 16.82
C GLU A 32 -0.34 23.35 15.69
N GLU A 33 0.77 23.43 14.96
CA GLU A 33 0.95 24.45 13.93
C GLU A 33 0.21 24.15 12.62
N HIS A 34 0.00 22.85 12.29
CA HIS A 34 -0.42 22.47 10.95
C HIS A 34 -1.76 21.77 10.85
N PHE A 35 -2.45 21.54 11.95
CA PHE A 35 -3.74 20.85 11.94
C PHE A 35 -4.80 21.57 12.78
N MET A 36 -6.07 21.36 12.41
CA MET A 36 -7.22 21.87 13.16
C MET A 36 -7.66 20.85 14.21
N TRP A 37 -7.93 21.35 15.41
CA TRP A 37 -8.40 20.57 16.55
C TRP A 37 -9.64 21.23 17.16
N GLN A 38 -10.66 20.44 17.46
CA GLN A 38 -11.82 20.90 18.20
C GLN A 38 -11.46 21.08 19.70
N ARG A 39 -10.59 20.19 20.21
CA ARG A 39 -9.94 20.26 21.50
C ARG A 39 -8.51 19.74 21.39
N LYS A 40 -7.53 20.45 21.94
CA LYS A 40 -6.16 19.96 22.02
C LYS A 40 -6.04 18.87 23.08
N TRP A 41 -4.95 18.16 23.06
CA TRP A 41 -4.61 17.03 23.93
C TRP A 41 -4.28 17.44 25.35
N ASP A 42 -4.42 16.50 26.26
CA ASP A 42 -3.95 16.60 27.64
C ASP A 42 -2.52 16.02 27.75
N LYS A 43 -2.19 15.04 26.89
CA LYS A 43 -0.87 14.41 26.80
C LYS A 43 -0.56 14.02 25.34
N VAL A 44 0.67 14.30 24.89
CA VAL A 44 1.07 14.05 23.50
C VAL A 44 1.22 12.56 23.22
N LEU A 45 1.88 11.82 24.11
CA LEU A 45 2.17 10.40 23.93
C LEU A 45 2.08 9.61 25.25
N SER A 46 1.39 8.49 25.19
CA SER A 46 1.44 7.42 26.21
C SER A 46 1.72 6.10 25.50
N TRP A 47 2.72 5.35 25.96
CA TRP A 47 3.05 4.10 25.31
C TRP A 47 3.74 3.07 26.22
N ASP A 48 3.51 1.79 25.90
CA ASP A 48 4.17 0.64 26.54
C ASP A 48 4.21 -0.52 25.53
N PHE A 49 5.35 -0.78 24.93
CA PHE A 49 5.51 -1.88 23.98
C PHE A 49 5.48 -3.27 24.64
N SER A 50 5.63 -3.37 25.95
CA SER A 50 5.44 -4.66 26.65
C SER A 50 3.98 -5.13 26.65
N LYS A 51 3.05 -4.16 26.52
CA LYS A 51 1.60 -4.37 26.42
C LYS A 51 1.03 -4.06 25.04
N PRO A 52 1.82 -3.69 24.05
CA PRO A 52 1.61 -2.93 22.80
C PRO A 52 0.49 -1.87 22.88
N GLU A 53 0.53 -1.04 23.91
CA GLU A 53 -0.38 0.09 24.09
C GLU A 53 0.30 1.38 23.62
N VAL A 54 -0.33 2.08 22.68
CA VAL A 54 0.17 3.35 22.14
C VAL A 54 -1.00 4.31 21.96
N LYS A 55 -0.88 5.51 22.50
CA LYS A 55 -1.85 6.59 22.34
C LYS A 55 -1.13 7.88 21.99
N TRP A 56 -1.55 8.53 20.93
CA TRP A 56 -1.05 9.82 20.50
C TRP A 56 -2.13 10.91 20.65
N PHE A 57 -1.72 12.06 21.18
CA PHE A 57 -2.60 13.22 21.41
C PHE A 57 -3.80 12.87 22.31
N GLU A 58 -3.53 12.19 23.41
CA GLU A 58 -4.56 11.70 24.35
C GLU A 58 -5.40 12.85 24.90
N GLY A 59 -6.73 12.72 24.80
CA GLY A 59 -7.70 13.74 25.19
C GLY A 59 -8.04 14.74 24.08
N ALA A 60 -7.34 14.74 22.94
CA ALA A 60 -7.69 15.60 21.83
C ALA A 60 -9.00 15.18 21.15
N GLN A 61 -9.68 16.17 20.59
CA GLN A 61 -10.90 15.98 19.80
C GLN A 61 -10.78 16.66 18.44
N LEU A 62 -11.22 15.96 17.39
CA LEU A 62 -11.16 16.43 16.01
C LEU A 62 -12.11 15.60 15.14
N ASN A 63 -12.26 16.01 13.89
CA ASN A 63 -12.67 15.09 12.82
C ASN A 63 -11.65 15.21 11.67
N ILE A 64 -11.19 14.08 11.14
CA ILE A 64 -10.17 14.09 10.09
C ILE A 64 -10.68 14.79 8.83
N THR A 65 -11.99 14.76 8.55
CA THR A 65 -12.56 15.42 7.38
C THR A 65 -12.47 16.93 7.44
N GLU A 66 -12.51 17.53 8.64
CA GLU A 66 -12.28 18.97 8.81
C GLU A 66 -10.87 19.35 8.36
N ASN A 67 -9.88 18.47 8.57
CA ASN A 67 -8.51 18.67 8.11
C ASN A 67 -8.31 18.34 6.63
N CYS A 68 -9.05 17.39 6.08
CA CYS A 68 -8.96 17.00 4.67
C CYS A 68 -9.78 17.89 3.73
N ILE A 69 -10.85 18.50 4.23
CA ILE A 69 -11.82 19.21 3.37
C ILE A 69 -12.12 20.61 3.91
N ASP A 70 -12.75 20.73 5.08
CA ASP A 70 -13.39 21.96 5.55
C ASP A 70 -12.41 23.13 5.63
N ARG A 71 -11.20 22.91 6.18
CA ARG A 71 -10.18 23.96 6.33
C ARG A 71 -9.66 24.54 5.00
N HIS A 72 -9.90 23.83 3.90
CA HIS A 72 -9.45 24.24 2.58
C HIS A 72 -10.49 25.08 1.83
N LEU A 73 -11.75 25.06 2.25
CA LEU A 73 -12.86 25.69 1.51
C LEU A 73 -12.66 27.19 1.29
N ALA A 74 -12.21 27.91 2.31
CA ALA A 74 -12.05 29.36 2.23
C ALA A 74 -10.95 29.81 1.23
N THR A 75 -9.91 28.99 1.01
CA THR A 75 -8.76 29.37 0.18
C THR A 75 -8.57 28.50 -1.05
N ARG A 76 -9.15 27.29 -1.07
CA ARG A 76 -8.99 26.28 -2.12
C ARG A 76 -10.34 25.67 -2.54
N GLY A 77 -11.47 26.31 -2.21
CA GLY A 77 -12.80 25.75 -2.49
C GLY A 77 -12.99 25.36 -3.97
N GLU A 78 -12.48 26.16 -4.88
CA GLU A 78 -12.57 25.91 -6.34
C GLU A 78 -11.39 25.09 -6.90
N LYS A 79 -10.39 24.78 -6.09
CA LYS A 79 -9.30 23.90 -6.50
C LYS A 79 -9.79 22.47 -6.64
N THR A 80 -9.34 21.76 -7.68
CA THR A 80 -9.59 20.34 -7.83
C THR A 80 -8.97 19.56 -6.66
N ALA A 81 -9.81 18.86 -5.90
CA ALA A 81 -9.39 17.93 -4.86
C ALA A 81 -9.13 16.54 -5.45
N ILE A 82 -10.11 16.02 -6.20
CA ILE A 82 -10.02 14.71 -6.86
C ILE A 82 -10.15 14.91 -8.37
N LEU A 83 -9.16 14.43 -9.10
CA LEU A 83 -9.17 14.32 -10.54
C LEU A 83 -9.44 12.85 -10.88
N PHE A 84 -10.62 12.54 -11.34
CA PHE A 84 -10.99 11.19 -11.74
C PHE A 84 -10.72 10.96 -13.22
N GLU A 85 -9.88 9.98 -13.50
CA GLU A 85 -9.62 9.51 -14.86
C GLU A 85 -10.30 8.14 -15.06
N PRO A 86 -11.28 8.03 -15.97
CA PRO A 86 -12.03 6.80 -16.17
C PRO A 86 -11.22 5.71 -16.88
N ASN A 87 -11.70 4.46 -16.79
CA ASN A 87 -11.10 3.32 -17.48
C ASN A 87 -11.07 3.51 -19.01
N ASN A 88 -12.20 3.95 -19.60
CA ASN A 88 -12.28 4.23 -21.02
C ASN A 88 -11.69 5.62 -21.32
N PRO A 89 -10.61 5.73 -22.13
CA PRO A 89 -10.00 7.03 -22.44
C PRO A 89 -10.91 7.98 -23.23
N SER A 90 -11.98 7.48 -23.86
CA SER A 90 -12.98 8.30 -24.55
C SER A 90 -14.02 8.89 -23.60
N GLU A 91 -14.10 8.43 -22.35
CA GLU A 91 -14.94 9.02 -21.33
C GLU A 91 -14.25 10.27 -20.76
N GLU A 92 -15.01 11.33 -20.50
CA GLU A 92 -14.44 12.57 -19.99
C GLU A 92 -13.97 12.43 -18.53
N ALA A 93 -12.77 12.94 -18.24
CA ALA A 93 -12.25 13.02 -16.89
C ALA A 93 -13.09 13.99 -16.04
N LYS A 94 -13.25 13.70 -14.75
CA LYS A 94 -14.04 14.56 -13.83
C LYS A 94 -13.11 15.27 -12.85
N HIS A 95 -13.27 16.57 -12.76
CA HIS A 95 -12.62 17.42 -11.78
C HIS A 95 -13.59 17.71 -10.65
N ILE A 96 -13.32 17.21 -9.46
CA ILE A 96 -14.14 17.43 -8.26
C ILE A 96 -13.40 18.44 -7.39
N THR A 97 -13.96 19.65 -7.26
CA THR A 97 -13.37 20.70 -6.43
C THR A 97 -13.55 20.40 -4.94
N TYR A 98 -12.80 21.10 -4.06
CA TYR A 98 -13.00 20.97 -2.61
C TYR A 98 -14.42 21.31 -2.18
N ASN A 99 -15.05 22.35 -2.78
CA ASN A 99 -16.46 22.69 -2.54
C ASN A 99 -17.40 21.55 -2.95
N GLN A 100 -17.18 20.96 -4.12
CA GLN A 100 -17.99 19.84 -4.60
C GLN A 100 -17.76 18.58 -3.76
N LEU A 101 -16.50 18.30 -3.36
CA LEU A 101 -16.16 17.18 -2.49
C LEU A 101 -16.85 17.33 -1.12
N HIS A 102 -16.81 18.52 -0.53
CA HIS A 102 -17.50 18.84 0.72
C HIS A 102 -19.00 18.55 0.62
N ALA A 103 -19.67 19.09 -0.41
CA ALA A 103 -21.11 18.88 -0.61
C ALA A 103 -21.45 17.38 -0.75
N ARG A 104 -20.71 16.65 -1.60
CA ARG A 104 -20.94 15.22 -1.84
C ARG A 104 -20.66 14.36 -0.60
N VAL A 105 -19.60 14.64 0.15
CA VAL A 105 -19.29 13.94 1.41
C VAL A 105 -20.40 14.17 2.43
N ASN A 106 -20.91 15.39 2.55
CA ASN A 106 -22.00 15.71 3.46
C ASN A 106 -23.31 15.02 3.07
N GLN A 107 -23.67 15.02 1.76
CA GLN A 107 -24.83 14.27 1.27
C GLN A 107 -24.72 12.79 1.58
N PHE A 108 -23.55 12.17 1.30
CA PHE A 108 -23.33 10.76 1.57
C PHE A 108 -23.36 10.47 3.07
N ALA A 109 -22.75 11.31 3.89
CA ALA A 109 -22.79 11.21 5.35
C ALA A 109 -24.23 11.24 5.89
N ASN A 110 -25.09 12.10 5.37
CA ASN A 110 -26.50 12.14 5.73
C ASN A 110 -27.23 10.86 5.28
N VAL A 111 -26.96 10.36 4.07
CA VAL A 111 -27.49 9.07 3.60
C VAL A 111 -27.12 7.95 4.57
N LEU A 112 -25.85 7.86 4.98
CA LEU A 112 -25.42 6.83 5.94
C LEU A 112 -26.20 6.92 7.25
N LYS A 113 -26.37 8.13 7.81
CA LYS A 113 -27.13 8.37 9.04
C LYS A 113 -28.61 7.99 8.88
N GLU A 114 -29.25 8.37 7.77
CA GLU A 114 -30.64 8.02 7.46
C GLU A 114 -30.84 6.49 7.27
N GLN A 115 -29.81 5.80 6.83
CA GLN A 115 -29.80 4.34 6.75
C GLN A 115 -29.38 3.66 8.06
N GLY A 116 -29.29 4.41 9.16
CA GLY A 116 -29.07 3.88 10.50
C GLY A 116 -27.63 3.64 10.90
N VAL A 117 -26.64 4.18 10.14
CA VAL A 117 -25.24 4.11 10.52
C VAL A 117 -24.93 5.16 11.57
N ASN A 118 -24.32 4.75 12.68
CA ASN A 118 -23.94 5.58 13.81
C ASN A 118 -22.41 5.57 14.01
N LYS A 119 -21.93 6.47 14.85
CA LYS A 119 -20.54 6.48 15.32
C LYS A 119 -20.14 5.10 15.85
N GLY A 120 -19.02 4.57 15.36
CA GLY A 120 -18.50 3.26 15.76
C GLY A 120 -19.06 2.07 14.98
N ASP A 121 -20.12 2.24 14.18
CA ASP A 121 -20.59 1.19 13.27
C ASP A 121 -19.55 0.94 12.15
N ARG A 122 -19.45 -0.32 11.70
CA ARG A 122 -18.54 -0.69 10.61
C ARG A 122 -19.30 -0.74 9.30
N VAL A 123 -18.69 -0.14 8.28
CA VAL A 123 -19.21 -0.07 6.92
C VAL A 123 -18.20 -0.73 5.97
N CYS A 124 -18.60 -1.79 5.31
CA CYS A 124 -17.79 -2.41 4.25
C CYS A 124 -17.96 -1.63 2.95
N ILE A 125 -16.85 -1.27 2.32
CA ILE A 125 -16.85 -0.57 1.04
C ILE A 125 -16.18 -1.46 0.00
N TYR A 126 -16.95 -1.90 -1.00
CA TYR A 126 -16.53 -2.76 -2.09
C TYR A 126 -16.85 -2.09 -3.43
N LEU A 127 -16.07 -1.05 -3.75
CA LEU A 127 -16.24 -0.18 -4.92
C LEU A 127 -14.98 -0.19 -5.80
N PRO A 128 -15.12 -0.04 -7.11
CA PRO A 128 -13.96 0.22 -7.97
C PRO A 128 -13.39 1.62 -7.69
N MET A 129 -12.27 1.96 -8.34
CA MET A 129 -11.59 3.26 -8.18
C MET A 129 -12.38 4.42 -8.83
N ILE A 130 -13.62 4.61 -8.41
CA ILE A 130 -14.49 5.72 -8.79
C ILE A 130 -14.60 6.76 -7.66
N PRO A 131 -15.00 8.00 -7.93
CA PRO A 131 -15.09 9.06 -6.90
C PRO A 131 -15.91 8.66 -5.67
N GLU A 132 -16.96 7.88 -5.86
CA GLU A 132 -17.83 7.38 -4.80
C GLU A 132 -17.04 6.56 -3.75
N LEU A 133 -15.93 5.93 -4.11
CA LEU A 133 -15.07 5.21 -3.17
C LEU A 133 -14.41 6.17 -2.17
N ALA A 134 -13.74 7.21 -2.65
CA ALA A 134 -13.12 8.21 -1.76
C ALA A 134 -14.17 9.00 -0.96
N ILE A 135 -15.30 9.33 -1.60
CA ILE A 135 -16.39 10.04 -0.95
C ILE A 135 -17.00 9.19 0.17
N SER A 136 -17.23 7.89 -0.04
CA SER A 136 -17.77 7.00 0.99
C SER A 136 -16.82 6.82 2.18
N VAL A 137 -15.50 6.72 1.92
CA VAL A 137 -14.45 6.69 2.96
C VAL A 137 -14.54 7.96 3.83
N LEU A 138 -14.58 9.13 3.20
CA LEU A 138 -14.66 10.42 3.90
C LEU A 138 -16.02 10.61 4.60
N ALA A 139 -17.12 10.14 4.01
CA ALA A 139 -18.45 10.20 4.63
C ALA A 139 -18.54 9.35 5.91
N CYS A 140 -17.98 8.14 5.89
CA CYS A 140 -17.85 7.32 7.09
C CYS A 140 -17.04 8.06 8.18
N ALA A 141 -15.86 8.60 7.82
CA ALA A 141 -15.03 9.36 8.75
C ALA A 141 -15.76 10.59 9.30
N ARG A 142 -16.58 11.28 8.48
CA ARG A 142 -17.31 12.46 8.91
C ARG A 142 -18.34 12.20 10.01
N ILE A 143 -18.99 11.04 9.98
CA ILE A 143 -19.97 10.63 11.01
C ILE A 143 -19.38 9.74 12.11
N GLY A 144 -18.07 9.48 12.08
CA GLY A 144 -17.41 8.61 13.04
C GLY A 144 -17.68 7.12 12.85
N ALA A 145 -18.18 6.70 11.70
CA ALA A 145 -18.27 5.29 11.32
C ALA A 145 -16.90 4.75 10.90
N ILE A 146 -16.64 3.49 11.19
CA ILE A 146 -15.39 2.81 10.89
C ILE A 146 -15.51 2.17 9.50
N HIS A 147 -14.76 2.68 8.53
CA HIS A 147 -14.79 2.06 7.21
C HIS A 147 -13.85 0.86 7.10
N SER A 148 -14.26 -0.15 6.34
CA SER A 148 -13.46 -1.31 5.96
C SER A 148 -13.53 -1.46 4.45
N VAL A 149 -12.52 -0.94 3.75
CA VAL A 149 -12.47 -1.03 2.29
C VAL A 149 -11.93 -2.39 1.89
N VAL A 150 -12.65 -3.07 1.01
CA VAL A 150 -12.23 -4.33 0.40
C VAL A 150 -11.99 -4.10 -1.08
N PHE A 151 -10.84 -4.54 -1.58
CA PHE A 151 -10.48 -4.39 -2.99
C PHE A 151 -11.53 -5.03 -3.91
N ALA A 152 -12.05 -4.26 -4.87
CA ALA A 152 -13.15 -4.64 -5.78
C ALA A 152 -12.78 -5.73 -6.81
N GLY A 153 -11.88 -6.58 -6.44
CA GLY A 153 -11.46 -7.74 -7.20
C GLY A 153 -11.38 -9.00 -6.35
N PHE A 154 -11.72 -8.92 -5.05
CA PHE A 154 -11.76 -10.09 -4.18
C PHE A 154 -13.00 -10.94 -4.44
N SER A 155 -12.91 -12.25 -4.12
CA SER A 155 -14.02 -13.19 -4.22
C SER A 155 -15.06 -12.98 -3.12
N ALA A 156 -16.23 -13.58 -3.31
CA ALA A 156 -17.32 -13.60 -2.32
C ALA A 156 -16.86 -14.15 -0.96
N THR A 157 -16.08 -15.23 -0.94
CA THR A 157 -15.52 -15.81 0.30
C THR A 157 -14.57 -14.87 1.02
N ALA A 158 -13.67 -14.20 0.27
CA ALA A 158 -12.74 -13.24 0.86
C ALA A 158 -13.50 -12.03 1.44
N LEU A 159 -14.60 -11.66 0.82
CA LEU A 159 -15.45 -10.55 1.23
C LEU A 159 -16.29 -10.91 2.46
N SER A 160 -16.99 -12.07 2.45
CA SER A 160 -17.82 -12.53 3.58
C SER A 160 -16.99 -12.72 4.87
N THR A 161 -15.77 -13.24 4.75
CA THR A 161 -14.83 -13.36 5.87
C THR A 161 -14.57 -12.01 6.54
N ARG A 162 -14.34 -10.95 5.78
CA ARG A 162 -14.04 -9.60 6.30
C ARG A 162 -15.27 -8.90 6.86
N ILE A 163 -16.40 -9.06 6.20
CA ILE A 163 -17.69 -8.52 6.67
C ILE A 163 -18.06 -9.12 8.02
N ASN A 164 -17.94 -10.45 8.17
CA ASN A 164 -18.27 -11.14 9.40
C ASN A 164 -17.27 -10.85 10.53
N ASP A 165 -15.97 -10.83 10.24
CA ASP A 165 -14.93 -10.53 11.24
C ASP A 165 -15.07 -9.13 11.84
N SER A 166 -15.42 -8.13 11.01
CA SER A 166 -15.63 -6.76 11.46
C SER A 166 -17.08 -6.46 11.86
N ASP A 167 -18.00 -7.41 11.70
CA ASP A 167 -19.43 -7.22 11.98
C ASP A 167 -19.98 -5.97 11.29
N CYS A 168 -19.80 -5.88 9.96
CA CYS A 168 -20.23 -4.74 9.19
C CYS A 168 -21.76 -4.68 9.07
N LYS A 169 -22.33 -3.55 9.46
CA LYS A 169 -23.78 -3.30 9.40
C LYS A 169 -24.27 -2.96 7.98
N MET A 170 -23.41 -2.37 7.17
CA MET A 170 -23.72 -1.89 5.83
C MET A 170 -22.63 -2.27 4.83
N VAL A 171 -23.04 -2.49 3.59
CA VAL A 171 -22.15 -2.62 2.44
C VAL A 171 -22.44 -1.52 1.43
N ILE A 172 -21.39 -0.89 0.89
CA ILE A 172 -21.45 0.04 -0.23
C ILE A 172 -20.75 -0.62 -1.42
N THR A 173 -21.46 -0.75 -2.54
CA THR A 173 -20.95 -1.40 -3.75
C THR A 173 -21.43 -0.68 -5.02
N SER A 174 -21.17 -1.25 -6.19
CA SER A 174 -21.72 -0.80 -7.47
C SER A 174 -22.34 -1.97 -8.25
N ASP A 175 -23.10 -1.64 -9.28
CA ASP A 175 -23.66 -2.62 -10.23
C ASP A 175 -22.55 -3.47 -10.87
N GLY A 176 -21.37 -2.90 -11.05
CA GLY A 176 -20.18 -3.58 -11.53
C GLY A 176 -19.01 -2.63 -11.69
N SER A 177 -17.90 -3.13 -12.23
CA SER A 177 -16.70 -2.35 -12.50
C SER A 177 -16.11 -2.65 -13.88
N TYR A 178 -15.36 -1.68 -14.41
CA TYR A 178 -14.49 -1.89 -15.56
C TYR A 178 -13.11 -2.35 -15.10
N ARG A 179 -12.51 -3.28 -15.85
CA ARG A 179 -11.11 -3.68 -15.72
C ARG A 179 -10.50 -3.88 -17.09
N GLY A 180 -9.96 -2.82 -17.65
CA GLY A 180 -9.55 -2.79 -19.05
C GLY A 180 -10.78 -3.01 -19.95
N ALA A 181 -10.70 -3.97 -20.87
CA ALA A 181 -11.81 -4.31 -21.76
C ALA A 181 -12.91 -5.19 -21.12
N LYS A 182 -12.70 -5.65 -19.87
CA LYS A 182 -13.64 -6.55 -19.17
C LYS A 182 -14.49 -5.78 -18.17
N THR A 183 -15.68 -6.32 -17.89
CA THR A 183 -16.52 -5.92 -16.76
C THR A 183 -16.51 -7.00 -15.68
N ILE A 184 -16.72 -6.58 -14.43
CA ILE A 184 -16.84 -7.47 -13.27
C ILE A 184 -18.19 -7.19 -12.63
N ASP A 185 -18.99 -8.23 -12.39
CA ASP A 185 -20.26 -8.14 -11.67
C ASP A 185 -20.01 -8.05 -10.15
N LEU A 186 -19.86 -6.83 -9.64
CA LEU A 186 -19.61 -6.61 -8.21
C LEU A 186 -20.85 -6.92 -7.37
N LYS A 187 -22.04 -6.59 -7.87
CA LYS A 187 -23.29 -6.84 -7.15
C LYS A 187 -23.57 -8.33 -6.98
N GLY A 188 -23.30 -9.13 -8.02
CA GLY A 188 -23.41 -10.60 -7.92
C GLY A 188 -22.45 -11.18 -6.89
N ILE A 189 -21.18 -10.70 -6.84
CA ILE A 189 -20.21 -11.11 -5.83
C ILE A 189 -20.67 -10.74 -4.41
N ILE A 190 -21.25 -9.54 -4.23
CA ILE A 190 -21.83 -9.12 -2.95
C ILE A 190 -23.00 -10.03 -2.56
N ASP A 191 -23.91 -10.34 -3.48
CA ASP A 191 -25.06 -11.19 -3.17
C ASP A 191 -24.65 -12.59 -2.72
N GLU A 192 -23.67 -13.18 -3.39
CA GLU A 192 -23.05 -14.45 -2.98
C GLU A 192 -22.38 -14.33 -1.59
N ALA A 193 -21.59 -13.29 -1.36
CA ALA A 193 -20.94 -13.08 -0.06
C ALA A 193 -21.93 -12.94 1.09
N LEU A 194 -23.06 -12.29 0.85
CA LEU A 194 -24.08 -12.01 1.86
C LEU A 194 -25.00 -13.20 2.17
N GLU A 195 -24.88 -14.33 1.48
CA GLU A 195 -25.53 -15.57 1.87
C GLU A 195 -25.00 -16.04 3.25
N ASP A 196 -23.71 -15.81 3.51
CA ASP A 196 -23.00 -16.16 4.75
C ASP A 196 -22.94 -15.02 5.78
N CYS A 197 -23.48 -13.82 5.48
CA CYS A 197 -23.38 -12.63 6.33
C CYS A 197 -24.76 -12.23 6.87
N LYS A 198 -24.94 -12.34 8.19
CA LYS A 198 -26.21 -11.97 8.87
C LYS A 198 -26.21 -10.56 9.46
N CYS A 199 -25.03 -9.92 9.57
CA CYS A 199 -24.86 -8.59 10.17
C CYS A 199 -25.27 -7.44 9.25
N VAL A 200 -25.32 -7.66 7.94
CA VAL A 200 -25.59 -6.60 6.96
C VAL A 200 -27.09 -6.32 6.83
N GLU A 201 -27.48 -5.11 7.21
CA GLU A 201 -28.86 -4.64 7.15
C GLU A 201 -29.19 -3.95 5.82
N THR A 202 -28.22 -3.22 5.24
CA THR A 202 -28.42 -2.38 4.05
C THR A 202 -27.25 -2.52 3.08
N VAL A 203 -27.57 -2.57 1.78
CA VAL A 203 -26.59 -2.50 0.69
C VAL A 203 -26.91 -1.26 -0.16
N LEU A 204 -25.93 -0.34 -0.26
CA LEU A 204 -26.02 0.83 -1.14
C LEU A 204 -25.30 0.52 -2.46
N VAL A 205 -25.98 0.71 -3.58
CA VAL A 205 -25.48 0.34 -4.91
C VAL A 205 -25.31 1.58 -5.78
N ALA A 206 -24.08 1.88 -6.17
CA ALA A 206 -23.75 2.90 -7.16
C ALA A 206 -23.91 2.34 -8.59
N LYS A 207 -24.30 3.19 -9.55
CA LYS A 207 -24.33 2.84 -10.97
C LYS A 207 -22.98 3.19 -11.61
N ARG A 208 -22.35 2.19 -12.23
CA ARG A 208 -21.09 2.41 -12.99
C ARG A 208 -21.12 1.82 -14.39
N ILE A 209 -21.52 0.56 -14.54
CA ILE A 209 -21.54 -0.12 -15.85
C ILE A 209 -22.94 -0.21 -16.44
N TYR A 210 -23.96 0.20 -15.69
CA TYR A 210 -25.37 0.20 -16.09
C TYR A 210 -25.88 -1.19 -16.50
N SER A 211 -25.40 -2.23 -15.83
CA SER A 211 -25.89 -3.60 -16.01
C SER A 211 -27.23 -3.84 -15.33
N ASP A 212 -27.98 -4.78 -15.86
CA ASP A 212 -29.16 -5.31 -15.17
C ASP A 212 -28.73 -6.16 -13.99
N ILE A 213 -29.09 -5.74 -12.79
CA ILE A 213 -28.76 -6.44 -11.54
C ILE A 213 -30.01 -6.73 -10.73
N THR A 214 -29.95 -7.76 -9.91
CA THR A 214 -31.01 -8.04 -8.94
C THR A 214 -30.88 -7.13 -7.72
N MET A 215 -31.96 -6.46 -7.35
CA MET A 215 -32.06 -5.62 -6.14
C MET A 215 -32.98 -6.31 -5.13
N LYS A 216 -32.42 -6.80 -4.01
CA LYS A 216 -33.19 -7.47 -2.94
C LYS A 216 -34.02 -6.44 -2.19
N SER A 217 -35.35 -6.57 -2.29
CA SER A 217 -36.29 -5.65 -1.63
C SER A 217 -36.04 -5.57 -0.12
N GLY A 218 -36.12 -4.36 0.43
CA GLY A 218 -35.89 -4.08 1.85
C GLY A 218 -34.42 -3.93 2.25
N ARG A 219 -33.48 -4.53 1.52
CA ARG A 219 -32.04 -4.47 1.79
C ARG A 219 -31.29 -3.54 0.86
N ASP A 220 -31.53 -3.67 -0.45
CA ASP A 220 -30.72 -3.00 -1.48
C ASP A 220 -31.35 -1.67 -1.92
N LYS A 221 -30.53 -0.64 -2.03
CA LYS A 221 -30.96 0.71 -2.40
C LYS A 221 -30.01 1.33 -3.42
N TRP A 222 -30.59 1.99 -4.43
CA TRP A 222 -29.78 2.76 -5.36
C TRP A 222 -29.22 4.01 -4.67
N LEU A 223 -27.89 4.14 -4.64
CA LEU A 223 -27.19 5.22 -3.96
C LEU A 223 -27.59 6.59 -4.50
N GLN A 224 -27.65 6.77 -5.84
CA GLN A 224 -27.94 8.07 -6.44
C GLN A 224 -29.31 8.61 -6.03
N ALA A 225 -30.32 7.76 -5.97
CA ALA A 225 -31.68 8.17 -5.58
C ALA A 225 -31.75 8.69 -4.13
N LEU A 226 -30.86 8.22 -3.25
CA LEU A 226 -30.75 8.72 -1.88
C LEU A 226 -29.97 10.02 -1.82
N LEU A 227 -28.87 10.12 -2.57
CA LEU A 227 -28.03 11.33 -2.63
C LEU A 227 -28.78 12.54 -3.17
N ASP A 228 -29.64 12.36 -4.19
CA ASP A 228 -30.40 13.45 -4.82
C ASP A 228 -31.33 14.18 -3.83
N ASN A 229 -31.72 13.50 -2.75
CA ASN A 229 -32.63 14.06 -1.73
C ASN A 229 -31.88 14.44 -0.42
N ALA A 230 -30.59 14.13 -0.31
CA ALA A 230 -29.83 14.37 0.91
C ALA A 230 -29.31 15.80 1.01
N SER A 231 -29.30 16.36 2.23
CA SER A 231 -28.73 17.68 2.49
C SER A 231 -27.23 17.73 2.23
N THR A 232 -26.76 18.83 1.66
CA THR A 232 -25.32 19.13 1.49
C THR A 232 -24.65 19.63 2.77
N GLU A 233 -25.40 19.75 3.86
CA GLU A 233 -24.90 20.16 5.16
C GLU A 233 -24.92 18.98 6.12
N CYS A 234 -23.75 18.63 6.67
CA CYS A 234 -23.58 17.60 7.70
C CYS A 234 -22.46 18.01 8.64
N LYS A 235 -22.82 18.30 9.89
CA LYS A 235 -21.81 18.60 10.92
C LYS A 235 -20.92 17.37 11.13
N ALA A 236 -19.61 17.60 11.13
CA ALA A 236 -18.64 16.56 11.43
C ALA A 236 -18.78 16.07 12.89
N GLU A 237 -18.78 14.75 13.07
CA GLU A 237 -18.84 14.12 14.39
C GLU A 237 -17.56 14.42 15.18
N THR A 238 -17.69 14.70 16.46
CA THR A 238 -16.55 14.86 17.35
C THR A 238 -15.93 13.49 17.66
N MET A 239 -14.69 13.29 17.20
CA MET A 239 -13.94 12.07 17.45
C MET A 239 -12.86 12.33 18.49
N ASN A 240 -12.62 11.36 19.38
CA ASN A 240 -11.42 11.37 20.20
C ASN A 240 -10.20 10.96 19.34
N SER A 241 -9.02 11.41 19.72
CA SER A 241 -7.77 11.14 19.00
C SER A 241 -7.53 9.67 18.67
N GLU A 242 -7.89 8.77 19.59
CA GLU A 242 -7.69 7.32 19.49
C GLU A 242 -8.93 6.55 19.04
N ASP A 243 -10.04 7.24 18.71
CA ASP A 243 -11.19 6.58 18.12
C ASP A 243 -10.77 5.91 16.78
N PRO A 244 -11.18 4.66 16.52
CA PRO A 244 -10.87 3.97 15.29
C PRO A 244 -11.39 4.71 14.06
N LEU A 245 -10.55 4.85 13.05
CA LEU A 245 -10.88 5.46 11.77
C LEU A 245 -11.26 4.39 10.75
N PHE A 246 -10.46 3.35 10.63
CA PHE A 246 -10.70 2.25 9.71
C PHE A 246 -10.09 0.92 10.17
N ILE A 247 -10.60 -0.15 9.56
CA ILE A 247 -10.05 -1.50 9.65
C ILE A 247 -9.61 -1.89 8.24
N LEU A 248 -8.33 -2.25 8.09
CA LEU A 248 -7.81 -2.71 6.81
C LEU A 248 -7.18 -4.10 6.95
N TYR A 249 -7.68 -5.03 6.14
CA TYR A 249 -7.28 -6.43 6.24
C TYR A 249 -6.00 -6.73 5.45
N THR A 250 -5.06 -7.38 6.13
CA THR A 250 -3.84 -7.92 5.53
C THR A 250 -3.86 -9.44 5.53
N SER A 251 -3.11 -10.06 4.60
CA SER A 251 -2.92 -11.51 4.61
C SER A 251 -2.13 -11.93 5.85
N GLY A 252 -2.63 -12.91 6.58
CA GLY A 252 -1.92 -13.51 7.71
C GLY A 252 -1.06 -14.70 7.28
N SER A 253 0.08 -14.92 7.95
CA SER A 253 0.89 -16.14 7.78
C SER A 253 0.12 -17.41 8.13
N THR A 254 -0.88 -17.32 8.99
CA THR A 254 -1.76 -18.42 9.43
C THR A 254 -2.98 -18.66 8.54
N GLY A 255 -3.12 -17.92 7.42
CA GLY A 255 -4.25 -18.05 6.50
C GLY A 255 -5.46 -17.15 6.80
N LEU A 256 -5.73 -16.80 8.05
CA LEU A 256 -6.80 -15.85 8.39
C LEU A 256 -6.32 -14.40 8.25
N PRO A 257 -7.09 -13.52 7.59
CA PRO A 257 -6.75 -12.12 7.47
C PRO A 257 -6.67 -11.43 8.84
N LYS A 258 -5.85 -10.38 8.92
CA LYS A 258 -5.68 -9.53 10.12
C LYS A 258 -6.31 -8.18 9.85
N GLY A 259 -7.35 -7.80 10.56
CA GLY A 259 -7.96 -6.48 10.47
C GLY A 259 -7.16 -5.45 11.26
N MET A 260 -6.25 -4.74 10.60
CA MET A 260 -5.42 -3.71 11.24
C MET A 260 -6.26 -2.47 11.54
N VAL A 261 -6.25 -2.02 12.80
CA VAL A 261 -7.02 -0.85 13.26
C VAL A 261 -6.13 0.37 13.32
N HIS A 262 -6.51 1.42 12.61
CA HIS A 262 -5.87 2.74 12.69
C HIS A 262 -6.77 3.75 13.38
N SER A 263 -6.17 4.58 14.27
CA SER A 263 -6.84 5.67 14.96
C SER A 263 -6.84 6.96 14.14
N THR A 264 -7.60 7.95 14.57
CA THR A 264 -7.86 9.18 13.79
C THR A 264 -6.68 10.14 13.79
N ALA A 265 -6.24 10.61 14.97
CA ALA A 265 -5.35 11.78 15.07
C ALA A 265 -3.91 11.48 14.63
N GLY A 266 -3.29 10.48 15.23
CA GLY A 266 -1.89 10.14 14.93
C GLY A 266 -1.70 9.74 13.47
N TYR A 267 -2.64 8.98 12.92
CA TYR A 267 -2.64 8.60 11.51
C TYR A 267 -2.70 9.84 10.59
N MET A 268 -3.62 10.78 10.86
CA MET A 268 -3.74 12.03 10.11
C MET A 268 -2.43 12.82 10.10
N VAL A 269 -1.87 13.08 11.28
CA VAL A 269 -0.66 13.90 11.42
C VAL A 269 0.52 13.29 10.67
N HIS A 270 0.76 11.98 10.84
CA HIS A 270 1.90 11.32 10.23
C HIS A 270 1.75 11.17 8.72
N THR A 271 0.57 10.77 8.22
CA THR A 271 0.36 10.61 6.77
C THR A 271 0.43 11.92 6.02
N ALA A 272 -0.11 13.00 6.60
CA ALA A 272 -0.01 14.33 6.00
C ALA A 272 1.45 14.86 6.01
N TYR A 273 2.18 14.66 7.09
CA TYR A 273 3.57 15.08 7.22
C TYR A 273 4.50 14.31 6.26
N THR A 274 4.32 12.99 6.16
CA THR A 274 5.07 12.16 5.21
C THR A 274 4.74 12.51 3.77
N PHE A 275 3.46 12.70 3.42
CA PHE A 275 3.07 13.13 2.07
C PHE A 275 3.77 14.43 1.66
N LYS A 276 3.74 15.45 2.51
CA LYS A 276 4.36 16.76 2.23
C LYS A 276 5.84 16.64 1.91
N ASN A 277 6.57 15.85 2.68
CA ASN A 277 8.03 15.77 2.58
C ASN A 277 8.51 14.74 1.56
N VAL A 278 7.86 13.57 1.48
CA VAL A 278 8.27 12.50 0.57
C VAL A 278 7.96 12.86 -0.89
N PHE A 279 6.90 13.61 -1.13
CA PHE A 279 6.57 14.02 -2.50
C PHE A 279 6.93 15.48 -2.81
N GLN A 280 7.47 16.23 -1.83
CA GLN A 280 7.81 17.66 -1.98
C GLN A 280 6.67 18.46 -2.64
N TYR A 281 5.42 18.07 -2.30
CA TYR A 281 4.21 18.59 -2.91
C TYR A 281 4.11 20.11 -2.78
N LYS A 282 3.81 20.80 -3.88
CA LYS A 282 3.51 22.23 -3.96
C LYS A 282 2.05 22.44 -4.31
N ASP A 283 1.50 23.59 -3.99
CA ASP A 283 0.04 23.83 -4.05
C ASP A 283 -0.56 23.66 -5.45
N ASP A 284 0.20 23.93 -6.51
CA ASP A 284 -0.26 23.81 -7.90
C ASP A 284 0.09 22.45 -8.54
N ASP A 285 0.72 21.55 -7.79
CA ASP A 285 1.11 20.25 -8.33
C ASP A 285 -0.11 19.30 -8.43
N VAL A 286 -0.05 18.42 -9.42
CA VAL A 286 -0.96 17.28 -9.57
C VAL A 286 -0.21 16.00 -9.14
N TYR A 287 -0.72 15.36 -8.11
CA TYR A 287 -0.17 14.14 -7.54
C TYR A 287 -0.97 12.92 -8.01
N TRP A 288 -0.28 11.87 -8.43
CA TRP A 288 -0.90 10.63 -8.82
C TRP A 288 -0.24 9.41 -8.16
N CYS A 289 -1.02 8.68 -7.37
CA CYS A 289 -0.70 7.35 -6.88
C CYS A 289 -1.54 6.32 -7.64
N THR A 290 -0.90 5.31 -8.21
CA THR A 290 -1.58 4.28 -9.01
C THR A 290 -2.11 3.11 -8.17
N ALA A 291 -1.99 3.18 -6.86
CA ALA A 291 -2.54 2.17 -5.96
C ALA A 291 -4.08 2.21 -5.93
N ASP A 292 -4.67 1.14 -5.43
CA ASP A 292 -6.11 1.09 -5.12
C ASP A 292 -6.36 1.50 -3.66
N ILE A 293 -7.49 2.18 -3.40
CA ILE A 293 -7.89 2.56 -2.03
C ILE A 293 -8.19 1.32 -1.16
N GLY A 294 -8.45 0.16 -1.74
CA GLY A 294 -8.53 -1.11 -1.01
C GLY A 294 -7.23 -1.54 -0.31
N TRP A 295 -6.12 -0.81 -0.52
CA TRP A 295 -4.84 -1.00 0.14
C TRP A 295 -4.47 0.21 0.99
N ILE A 296 -3.55 0.02 1.96
CA ILE A 296 -3.12 1.13 2.82
C ILE A 296 -2.52 2.28 2.03
N THR A 297 -1.84 2.00 0.91
CA THR A 297 -1.27 3.03 0.04
C THR A 297 -2.33 3.98 -0.49
N GLY A 298 -3.48 3.45 -0.89
CA GLY A 298 -4.59 4.28 -1.34
C GLY A 298 -5.23 5.10 -0.20
N HIS A 299 -5.42 4.50 0.97
CA HIS A 299 -5.91 5.23 2.16
C HIS A 299 -4.98 6.40 2.49
N SER A 300 -3.69 6.13 2.66
CA SER A 300 -2.73 7.11 3.15
C SER A 300 -2.30 8.13 2.10
N TYR A 301 -2.17 7.70 0.82
CA TYR A 301 -1.54 8.51 -0.23
C TYR A 301 -2.40 8.69 -1.49
N ILE A 302 -3.70 8.40 -1.45
CA ILE A 302 -4.71 8.92 -2.40
C ILE A 302 -5.70 9.79 -1.66
N VAL A 303 -6.15 9.36 -0.46
CA VAL A 303 -7.21 10.05 0.29
C VAL A 303 -6.61 10.97 1.35
N TYR A 304 -6.19 10.43 2.49
CA TYR A 304 -5.96 11.22 3.70
C TYR A 304 -4.74 12.15 3.63
N GLY A 305 -3.57 11.65 3.27
CA GLY A 305 -2.35 12.44 3.20
C GLY A 305 -2.41 13.60 2.20
N PRO A 306 -2.79 13.33 0.93
CA PRO A 306 -2.97 14.38 -0.07
C PRO A 306 -4.02 15.42 0.32
N LEU A 307 -5.24 14.98 0.68
CA LEU A 307 -6.33 15.90 0.99
C LEU A 307 -6.06 16.74 2.24
N ALA A 308 -5.42 16.16 3.27
CA ALA A 308 -4.98 16.94 4.43
C ALA A 308 -3.96 18.04 4.08
N ASN A 309 -3.26 17.94 2.96
CA ASN A 309 -2.37 18.98 2.43
C ASN A 309 -3.04 19.91 1.40
N GLY A 310 -4.34 19.79 1.16
CA GLY A 310 -5.04 20.57 0.15
C GLY A 310 -4.60 20.25 -1.28
N ALA A 311 -4.16 19.00 -1.51
CA ALA A 311 -3.60 18.57 -2.79
C ALA A 311 -4.68 18.25 -3.84
N THR A 312 -4.27 18.25 -5.12
CA THR A 312 -4.99 17.60 -6.21
C THR A 312 -4.47 16.18 -6.35
N THR A 313 -5.32 15.19 -6.10
CA THR A 313 -4.99 13.77 -6.22
C THR A 313 -5.72 13.14 -7.39
N VAL A 314 -5.00 12.34 -8.21
CA VAL A 314 -5.60 11.61 -9.33
C VAL A 314 -6.11 10.26 -8.85
N MET A 315 -7.34 9.93 -9.21
CA MET A 315 -7.95 8.60 -9.09
C MET A 315 -8.14 8.01 -10.48
N PHE A 316 -7.47 6.91 -10.78
CA PHE A 316 -7.57 6.21 -12.04
C PHE A 316 -8.31 4.88 -11.87
N GLU A 317 -9.40 4.69 -12.62
CA GLU A 317 -10.21 3.47 -12.55
C GLU A 317 -9.62 2.30 -13.32
N GLY A 318 -8.77 2.57 -14.31
CA GLY A 318 -8.30 1.58 -15.27
C GLY A 318 -7.10 0.76 -14.82
N VAL A 319 -6.51 0.08 -15.79
CA VAL A 319 -5.28 -0.69 -15.65
C VAL A 319 -4.20 -0.14 -16.60
N PRO A 320 -2.89 -0.35 -16.32
CA PRO A 320 -1.82 0.22 -17.13
C PRO A 320 -1.81 -0.27 -18.58
N SER A 321 -2.41 -1.43 -18.86
CA SER A 321 -2.42 -2.11 -20.16
C SER A 321 -3.63 -1.81 -21.06
N TYR A 322 -4.51 -0.89 -20.67
CA TYR A 322 -5.73 -0.60 -21.42
C TYR A 322 -5.90 0.91 -21.73
N PRO A 323 -6.15 1.27 -23.00
CA PRO A 323 -6.26 0.42 -24.20
C PRO A 323 -4.92 -0.20 -24.65
N ASP A 324 -3.80 0.40 -24.26
CA ASP A 324 -2.43 -0.07 -24.43
C ASP A 324 -1.54 0.38 -23.27
N PHE A 325 -0.30 -0.08 -23.23
CA PHE A 325 0.66 0.26 -22.17
C PHE A 325 1.19 1.73 -22.20
N GLY A 326 0.72 2.55 -23.12
CA GLY A 326 0.93 4.00 -23.14
C GLY A 326 -0.01 4.76 -22.20
N ARG A 327 -1.05 4.10 -21.67
CA ARG A 327 -2.13 4.75 -20.89
C ARG A 327 -1.62 5.57 -19.70
N PHE A 328 -0.63 5.08 -18.96
CA PHE A 328 -0.06 5.83 -17.84
C PHE A 328 0.61 7.13 -18.31
N TRP A 329 1.32 7.07 -19.41
CA TRP A 329 2.03 8.21 -19.96
C TRP A 329 1.08 9.25 -20.55
N GLU A 330 0.00 8.78 -21.19
CA GLU A 330 -1.11 9.64 -21.65
C GLU A 330 -1.72 10.42 -20.48
N ILE A 331 -1.99 9.77 -19.34
CA ILE A 331 -2.53 10.41 -18.14
C ILE A 331 -1.55 11.44 -17.58
N VAL A 332 -0.25 11.11 -17.53
CA VAL A 332 0.79 12.05 -17.08
C VAL A 332 0.81 13.30 -17.95
N GLU A 333 0.79 13.16 -19.28
CA GLU A 333 0.77 14.28 -20.20
C GLU A 333 -0.53 15.09 -20.10
N LYS A 334 -1.68 14.40 -20.15
CA LYS A 334 -3.03 15.00 -20.15
C LYS A 334 -3.25 15.88 -18.92
N HIS A 335 -2.85 15.38 -17.75
CA HIS A 335 -3.12 16.05 -16.47
C HIS A 335 -1.90 16.78 -15.91
N LYS A 336 -0.77 16.79 -16.63
CA LYS A 336 0.49 17.42 -16.19
C LYS A 336 0.92 16.96 -14.80
N VAL A 337 0.90 15.64 -14.59
CA VAL A 337 1.25 15.02 -13.30
C VAL A 337 2.67 15.40 -12.89
N ASN A 338 2.84 15.80 -11.63
CA ASN A 338 4.12 16.24 -11.08
C ASN A 338 4.77 15.19 -10.18
N GLN A 339 3.98 14.45 -9.39
CA GLN A 339 4.47 13.35 -8.60
C GLN A 339 3.76 12.07 -9.03
N PHE A 340 4.54 11.05 -9.37
CA PHE A 340 4.03 9.76 -9.84
C PHE A 340 4.51 8.65 -8.93
N TYR A 341 3.58 7.99 -8.22
CA TYR A 341 3.84 6.98 -7.20
C TYR A 341 3.21 5.65 -7.59
N THR A 342 4.03 4.63 -7.84
CA THR A 342 3.59 3.35 -8.37
C THR A 342 4.36 2.16 -7.80
N ALA A 343 3.96 0.94 -8.14
CA ALA A 343 4.62 -0.28 -7.68
C ALA A 343 5.70 -0.74 -8.68
N PRO A 344 6.82 -1.35 -8.22
CA PRO A 344 7.84 -1.95 -9.07
C PRO A 344 7.29 -2.95 -10.09
N THR A 345 6.27 -3.72 -9.73
CA THR A 345 5.58 -4.62 -10.67
C THR A 345 4.99 -3.87 -11.88
N ALA A 346 4.38 -2.71 -11.67
CA ALA A 346 3.88 -1.87 -12.76
C ALA A 346 5.04 -1.32 -13.61
N ILE A 347 6.12 -0.87 -12.97
CA ILE A 347 7.33 -0.37 -13.66
C ILE A 347 7.92 -1.45 -14.56
N ARG A 348 8.10 -2.69 -14.05
CA ARG A 348 8.61 -3.82 -14.84
C ARG A 348 7.69 -4.18 -16.01
N ALA A 349 6.38 -4.18 -15.79
CA ALA A 349 5.41 -4.45 -16.86
C ALA A 349 5.49 -3.40 -17.97
N LEU A 350 5.61 -2.12 -17.62
CA LEU A 350 5.76 -1.03 -18.58
C LEU A 350 7.11 -1.05 -19.29
N ALA A 351 8.19 -1.39 -18.59
CA ALA A 351 9.53 -1.49 -19.16
C ALA A 351 9.63 -2.61 -20.21
N LYS A 352 8.91 -3.71 -20.01
CA LYS A 352 8.87 -4.83 -20.95
C LYS A 352 8.34 -4.44 -22.32
N GLU A 353 7.45 -3.46 -22.40
CA GLU A 353 6.82 -3.00 -23.64
C GLU A 353 7.69 -2.03 -24.46
N GLY A 354 8.91 -1.76 -24.00
CA GLY A 354 9.86 -0.87 -24.69
C GLY A 354 9.58 0.62 -24.48
N LEU A 355 10.26 1.46 -25.27
CA LEU A 355 10.21 2.92 -25.11
C LEU A 355 9.27 3.62 -26.09
N GLU A 356 8.85 2.96 -27.16
CA GLU A 356 8.02 3.58 -28.20
C GLU A 356 6.75 4.23 -27.64
N LEU A 357 6.11 3.58 -26.67
CA LEU A 357 4.90 4.09 -26.03
C LEU A 357 5.20 5.23 -25.03
N VAL A 358 6.38 5.21 -24.41
CA VAL A 358 6.83 6.30 -23.51
C VAL A 358 7.13 7.57 -24.30
N GLU A 359 7.81 7.41 -25.46
CA GLU A 359 8.27 8.54 -26.27
C GLU A 359 7.16 9.29 -27.01
N LYS A 360 5.95 8.70 -27.07
CA LYS A 360 4.76 9.37 -27.64
C LYS A 360 4.26 10.54 -26.80
N TYR A 361 4.60 10.59 -25.50
CA TYR A 361 3.99 11.51 -24.55
C TYR A 361 5.01 12.43 -23.89
N ASP A 362 4.58 13.65 -23.58
CA ASP A 362 5.39 14.63 -22.85
C ASP A 362 5.33 14.36 -21.33
N LEU A 363 6.40 13.81 -20.77
CA LEU A 363 6.55 13.53 -19.36
C LEU A 363 7.31 14.64 -18.59
N SER A 364 7.56 15.80 -19.22
CA SER A 364 8.36 16.88 -18.64
C SER A 364 7.77 17.52 -17.38
N SER A 365 6.47 17.29 -17.11
CA SER A 365 5.82 17.73 -15.89
C SER A 365 6.24 16.96 -14.63
N LEU A 366 6.79 15.75 -14.78
CA LEU A 366 7.21 14.91 -13.66
C LEU A 366 8.37 15.52 -12.89
N LYS A 367 8.21 15.66 -11.58
CA LYS A 367 9.21 16.22 -10.64
C LYS A 367 9.73 15.17 -9.67
N VAL A 368 8.88 14.25 -9.21
CA VAL A 368 9.23 13.18 -8.27
C VAL A 368 8.60 11.88 -8.74
N LEU A 369 9.39 10.83 -8.73
CA LEU A 369 8.96 9.45 -8.96
C LEU A 369 8.97 8.68 -7.65
N GLY A 370 8.00 7.80 -7.43
CA GLY A 370 7.94 7.00 -6.22
C GLY A 370 7.74 5.52 -6.50
N SER A 371 8.26 4.70 -5.60
CA SER A 371 8.15 3.25 -5.61
C SER A 371 7.59 2.74 -4.28
N VAL A 372 6.65 1.79 -4.33
CA VAL A 372 5.96 1.27 -3.15
C VAL A 372 5.51 -0.18 -3.30
N GLY A 373 5.40 -0.87 -2.16
CA GLY A 373 4.72 -2.16 -2.01
C GLY A 373 5.65 -3.37 -2.06
N GLU A 374 6.78 -3.28 -2.73
CA GLU A 374 7.84 -4.27 -2.78
C GLU A 374 9.20 -3.60 -3.02
N PRO A 375 10.34 -4.24 -2.72
CA PRO A 375 11.64 -3.71 -3.11
C PRO A 375 11.73 -3.56 -4.63
N ILE A 376 12.25 -2.42 -5.08
CA ILE A 376 12.53 -2.20 -6.51
C ILE A 376 13.90 -2.79 -6.85
N ASN A 377 13.97 -3.64 -7.88
CA ASN A 377 15.25 -4.16 -8.39
C ASN A 377 16.02 -3.10 -9.19
N GLU A 378 17.31 -3.30 -9.35
CA GLU A 378 18.22 -2.31 -9.93
C GLU A 378 17.88 -1.98 -11.39
N GLU A 379 17.56 -2.99 -12.20
CA GLU A 379 17.16 -2.80 -13.60
C GLU A 379 15.91 -1.91 -13.73
N ALA A 380 14.87 -2.20 -12.94
CA ALA A 380 13.65 -1.39 -12.95
C ALA A 380 13.90 0.02 -12.43
N TRP A 381 14.75 0.17 -11.41
CA TRP A 381 15.13 1.48 -10.88
C TRP A 381 15.83 2.33 -11.95
N HIS A 382 16.83 1.77 -12.66
CA HIS A 382 17.53 2.46 -13.73
C HIS A 382 16.61 2.79 -14.90
N TRP A 383 15.78 1.84 -15.32
CA TRP A 383 14.80 2.12 -16.39
C TRP A 383 13.87 3.29 -16.02
N TYR A 384 13.36 3.29 -14.79
CA TYR A 384 12.47 4.31 -14.27
C TYR A 384 13.16 5.68 -14.16
N ASN A 385 14.38 5.70 -13.62
CA ASN A 385 15.20 6.90 -13.52
C ASN A 385 15.58 7.50 -14.89
N ASP A 386 16.04 6.65 -15.81
CA ASP A 386 16.66 7.11 -17.06
C ASP A 386 15.59 7.47 -18.11
N ASN A 387 14.54 6.66 -18.21
CA ASN A 387 13.55 6.81 -19.28
C ASN A 387 12.34 7.65 -18.85
N ILE A 388 11.88 7.54 -17.62
CA ILE A 388 10.72 8.29 -17.13
C ILE A 388 11.17 9.56 -16.43
N GLY A 389 12.09 9.45 -15.49
CA GLY A 389 12.62 10.59 -14.73
C GLY A 389 13.63 11.43 -15.49
N LYS A 390 14.14 10.94 -16.63
CA LYS A 390 15.20 11.59 -17.45
C LYS A 390 16.41 12.05 -16.62
N LYS A 391 16.73 11.29 -15.53
CA LYS A 391 17.79 11.58 -14.53
C LYS A 391 17.60 12.92 -13.81
N LYS A 392 16.41 13.52 -13.86
CA LYS A 392 16.07 14.81 -13.25
C LYS A 392 15.08 14.67 -12.09
N SER A 393 14.19 13.69 -12.18
CA SER A 393 13.17 13.42 -11.17
C SER A 393 13.66 12.32 -10.23
N PRO A 394 14.01 12.64 -8.97
CA PRO A 394 14.51 11.64 -8.03
C PRO A 394 13.44 10.57 -7.74
N ILE A 395 13.92 9.34 -7.57
CA ILE A 395 13.06 8.22 -7.16
C ILE A 395 13.06 8.13 -5.64
N VAL A 396 11.88 8.22 -5.04
CA VAL A 396 11.67 7.90 -3.64
C VAL A 396 11.22 6.44 -3.52
N ASP A 397 12.15 5.57 -3.12
CA ASP A 397 11.85 4.19 -2.77
C ASP A 397 11.37 4.15 -1.32
N THR A 398 10.11 3.80 -1.11
CA THR A 398 9.46 3.93 0.20
C THR A 398 9.26 2.56 0.84
N TRP A 399 9.82 2.37 2.03
CA TRP A 399 9.49 1.21 2.85
C TRP A 399 8.53 1.58 3.96
N TRP A 400 7.45 0.84 4.03
CA TRP A 400 6.41 0.90 5.05
C TRP A 400 5.40 -0.25 4.89
N GLN A 401 4.44 -0.35 5.80
CA GLN A 401 3.51 -1.47 5.88
C GLN A 401 2.09 -0.96 6.17
N THR A 402 1.08 -1.82 5.99
CA THR A 402 -0.29 -1.54 6.47
C THR A 402 -0.27 -1.22 7.96
N GLU A 403 0.49 -1.98 8.72
CA GLU A 403 0.69 -1.84 10.15
C GLU A 403 1.31 -0.50 10.55
N THR A 404 2.14 0.08 9.71
CA THR A 404 2.78 1.37 10.00
C THR A 404 1.91 2.57 9.64
N GLY A 405 0.93 2.40 8.76
CA GLY A 405 -0.02 3.44 8.33
C GLY A 405 0.58 4.54 7.45
N GLY A 406 1.87 4.80 7.56
CA GLY A 406 2.60 5.79 6.79
C GLY A 406 4.04 5.37 6.52
N ILE A 407 4.73 6.13 5.66
CA ILE A 407 6.10 5.87 5.20
C ILE A 407 7.10 5.98 6.36
N MET A 408 8.04 5.02 6.44
CA MET A 408 8.97 4.85 7.55
C MET A 408 10.43 5.07 7.16
N ILE A 409 10.86 4.50 6.04
CA ILE A 409 12.23 4.65 5.52
C ILE A 409 12.13 5.04 4.05
N THR A 410 12.78 6.14 3.65
CA THR A 410 12.67 6.68 2.30
C THR A 410 13.64 7.85 2.10
N PRO A 411 14.14 8.11 0.91
CA PRO A 411 14.76 9.39 0.63
C PRO A 411 13.72 10.53 0.61
N ILE A 412 14.17 11.75 0.91
CA ILE A 412 13.40 12.97 0.69
C ILE A 412 13.96 13.62 -0.59
N PRO A 413 13.15 13.75 -1.67
CA PRO A 413 13.64 14.19 -2.98
C PRO A 413 14.27 15.56 -2.91
N PHE A 414 15.39 15.74 -3.60
CA PHE A 414 16.22 16.97 -3.61
C PHE A 414 16.87 17.34 -2.27
N VAL A 415 16.64 16.55 -1.21
CA VAL A 415 17.13 16.79 0.15
C VAL A 415 18.13 15.73 0.57
N THR A 416 17.75 14.46 0.50
CA THR A 416 18.61 13.34 0.88
C THR A 416 19.01 12.53 -0.37
N PRO A 417 20.15 11.82 -0.33
CA PRO A 417 20.56 11.00 -1.48
C PRO A 417 19.58 9.88 -1.80
N THR A 418 19.45 9.57 -3.08
CA THR A 418 18.80 8.35 -3.59
C THR A 418 19.86 7.33 -3.98
N LYS A 419 19.57 6.05 -3.80
CA LYS A 419 20.45 4.94 -4.18
C LYS A 419 19.62 3.81 -4.75
N PRO A 420 19.96 3.24 -5.91
CA PRO A 420 19.24 2.09 -6.48
C PRO A 420 19.04 0.99 -5.45
N THR A 421 17.84 0.45 -5.36
CA THR A 421 17.44 -0.65 -4.45
C THR A 421 17.40 -0.31 -2.94
N TYR A 422 17.69 0.92 -2.56
CA TYR A 422 17.73 1.35 -1.16
C TYR A 422 16.60 2.32 -0.82
N ALA A 423 15.89 2.03 0.26
CA ALA A 423 14.98 2.99 0.90
C ALA A 423 15.73 4.10 1.65
N THR A 424 17.04 4.00 1.78
CA THR A 424 18.01 4.96 2.30
C THR A 424 17.85 5.32 3.78
N LEU A 425 17.36 6.49 4.12
CA LEU A 425 17.39 7.02 5.48
C LEU A 425 16.04 6.86 6.21
N PRO A 426 16.05 6.69 7.53
CA PRO A 426 14.82 6.72 8.32
C PRO A 426 14.09 8.05 8.13
N PHE A 427 12.77 8.00 7.96
CA PHE A 427 11.98 9.22 7.97
C PHE A 427 11.98 9.86 9.36
N ILE A 428 11.59 11.13 9.44
CA ILE A 428 11.59 11.91 10.67
C ILE A 428 10.74 11.22 11.77
N GLY A 429 11.31 11.08 12.95
CA GLY A 429 10.68 10.41 14.10
C GLY A 429 10.84 8.89 14.13
N ILE A 430 11.33 8.28 13.06
CA ILE A 430 11.44 6.83 12.95
C ILE A 430 12.80 6.36 13.50
N GLN A 431 12.78 5.36 14.40
CA GLN A 431 13.96 4.84 15.08
C GLN A 431 14.17 3.35 14.76
N PRO A 432 14.75 3.01 13.60
CA PRO A 432 14.99 1.61 13.23
C PRO A 432 16.13 0.98 14.04
N ALA A 433 16.05 -0.32 14.22
CA ALA A 433 17.12 -1.16 14.75
C ALA A 433 17.24 -2.44 13.93
N LEU A 434 18.46 -2.91 13.70
CA LEU A 434 18.71 -4.22 13.14
C LEU A 434 19.07 -5.18 14.27
N MET A 435 18.37 -6.31 14.34
CA MET A 435 18.50 -7.31 15.39
C MET A 435 19.12 -8.58 14.82
N ASP A 436 20.04 -9.19 15.57
CA ASP A 436 20.49 -10.55 15.26
C ASP A 436 19.47 -11.61 15.73
N GLU A 437 19.78 -12.87 15.49
CA GLU A 437 18.93 -14.00 15.87
C GLU A 437 18.79 -14.19 17.38
N ASN A 438 19.74 -13.70 18.15
CA ASN A 438 19.78 -13.80 19.61
C ASN A 438 19.10 -12.60 20.30
N GLY A 439 18.51 -11.68 19.54
CA GLY A 439 17.86 -10.49 20.08
C GLY A 439 18.80 -9.34 20.43
N LYS A 440 20.07 -9.39 19.97
CA LYS A 440 21.02 -8.31 20.17
C LYS A 440 20.95 -7.29 19.04
N GLU A 441 20.92 -6.00 19.39
CA GLU A 441 20.96 -4.92 18.40
C GLU A 441 22.35 -4.80 17.75
N LEU A 442 22.39 -4.92 16.44
CA LEU A 442 23.58 -4.73 15.61
C LEU A 442 23.89 -3.23 15.49
N LYS A 443 25.03 -2.83 15.99
CA LYS A 443 25.50 -1.42 15.99
C LYS A 443 26.43 -1.15 14.80
N GLY A 444 26.55 0.14 14.45
CA GLY A 444 27.42 0.58 13.34
C GLY A 444 26.81 0.31 11.97
N ASN A 445 27.63 0.41 10.95
CA ASN A 445 27.29 0.23 9.55
C ASN A 445 27.82 -1.12 9.03
N GLN A 446 27.51 -1.45 7.77
CA GLN A 446 27.86 -2.75 7.14
C GLN A 446 27.31 -3.95 7.94
N VAL A 447 26.05 -3.87 8.34
CA VAL A 447 25.37 -4.90 9.12
C VAL A 447 24.02 -5.26 8.47
N GLU A 448 23.70 -6.54 8.53
CA GLU A 448 22.41 -7.07 8.10
C GLU A 448 21.72 -7.76 9.27
N GLY A 449 20.41 -7.59 9.38
CA GLY A 449 19.63 -8.18 10.46
C GLY A 449 18.13 -8.00 10.26
N ARG A 450 17.38 -8.38 11.28
CA ARG A 450 15.93 -8.27 11.32
C ARG A 450 15.53 -6.86 11.70
N LEU A 451 14.72 -6.22 10.87
CA LEU A 451 14.32 -4.83 11.06
C LEU A 451 13.27 -4.71 12.16
N CYS A 452 13.56 -3.89 13.14
CA CYS A 452 12.66 -3.52 14.23
C CYS A 452 12.58 -1.99 14.35
N ILE A 453 11.51 -1.49 14.97
CA ILE A 453 11.35 -0.08 15.32
C ILE A 453 11.32 0.04 16.85
N LYS A 454 12.13 0.96 17.40
CA LYS A 454 12.36 1.11 18.86
C LYS A 454 11.37 2.04 19.55
N PHE A 455 10.69 2.89 18.81
CA PHE A 455 9.85 3.94 19.37
C PHE A 455 8.55 4.05 18.57
N PRO A 456 7.39 4.28 19.21
CA PRO A 456 6.13 4.41 18.49
C PRO A 456 6.11 5.68 17.63
N TRP A 457 5.45 5.59 16.49
CA TRP A 457 5.19 6.69 15.55
C TRP A 457 3.67 6.94 15.46
N PRO A 458 3.24 8.15 15.09
CA PRO A 458 1.84 8.51 15.26
C PRO A 458 0.84 7.66 14.48
N SER A 459 1.17 7.21 13.27
CA SER A 459 0.29 6.38 12.41
C SER A 459 0.37 4.88 12.66
N MET A 460 1.08 4.43 13.68
CA MET A 460 1.16 3.02 14.05
C MET A 460 -0.25 2.44 14.26
N ALA A 461 -0.53 1.26 13.71
CA ALA A 461 -1.76 0.53 13.99
C ALA A 461 -1.89 0.24 15.49
N ARG A 462 -3.08 0.35 16.02
CA ARG A 462 -3.32 0.21 17.45
C ARG A 462 -3.53 -1.23 17.88
N THR A 463 -4.09 -2.04 17.00
CA THR A 463 -4.40 -3.45 17.29
C THR A 463 -4.81 -4.21 16.02
N ILE A 464 -5.03 -5.51 16.15
CA ILE A 464 -5.85 -6.31 15.25
C ILE A 464 -7.27 -6.33 15.79
N TRP A 465 -8.25 -6.05 14.94
CA TRP A 465 -9.66 -6.00 15.30
C TRP A 465 -10.09 -7.29 16.02
N GLY A 466 -10.72 -7.14 17.18
CA GLY A 466 -11.19 -8.27 17.99
C GLY A 466 -10.09 -9.15 18.61
N ASN A 467 -8.79 -8.91 18.33
CA ASN A 467 -7.73 -9.81 18.79
C ASN A 467 -6.39 -9.09 19.08
N HIS A 468 -6.35 -8.35 20.20
CA HIS A 468 -5.13 -7.64 20.62
C HIS A 468 -3.97 -8.61 20.96
N GLN A 469 -4.27 -9.80 21.48
CA GLN A 469 -3.23 -10.78 21.77
C GLN A 469 -2.50 -11.22 20.50
N ARG A 470 -3.22 -11.45 19.40
CA ARG A 470 -2.60 -11.76 18.10
C ARG A 470 -1.70 -10.61 17.58
N TYR A 471 -2.08 -9.35 17.86
CA TYR A 471 -1.25 -8.18 17.56
C TYR A 471 0.07 -8.24 18.33
N LYS A 472 0.00 -8.47 19.64
CA LYS A 472 1.16 -8.64 20.51
C LYS A 472 2.05 -9.79 20.06
N ASP A 473 1.48 -10.96 19.81
CA ASP A 473 2.22 -12.15 19.43
C ASP A 473 2.92 -11.98 18.07
N THR A 474 2.29 -11.28 17.13
CA THR A 474 2.84 -11.09 15.78
C THR A 474 3.98 -10.08 15.74
N TYR A 475 3.86 -8.94 16.47
CA TYR A 475 4.74 -7.80 16.26
C TYR A 475 5.62 -7.44 17.45
N PHE A 476 5.36 -7.97 18.66
CA PHE A 476 6.07 -7.56 19.89
C PHE A 476 6.63 -8.73 20.71
N SER A 477 6.39 -9.96 20.32
CA SER A 477 6.88 -11.13 21.05
C SER A 477 8.33 -11.51 20.67
N ALA A 478 8.75 -11.22 19.44
CA ALA A 478 10.04 -11.64 18.92
C ALA A 478 11.22 -10.87 19.55
N TYR A 479 11.02 -9.57 19.88
CA TYR A 479 12.06 -8.68 20.42
C TYR A 479 11.49 -7.80 21.51
N GLU A 480 12.04 -7.88 22.70
CA GLU A 480 11.58 -7.13 23.86
C GLU A 480 11.59 -5.62 23.60
N ASN A 481 10.45 -4.95 23.90
CA ASN A 481 10.25 -3.51 23.77
C ASN A 481 10.57 -2.96 22.36
N LYS A 482 10.29 -3.74 21.31
CA LYS A 482 10.43 -3.33 19.90
C LYS A 482 9.27 -3.84 19.06
N TYR A 483 8.88 -3.02 18.11
CA TYR A 483 8.00 -3.46 17.03
C TYR A 483 8.83 -4.24 16.01
N PHE A 484 8.52 -5.51 15.80
CA PHE A 484 9.12 -6.36 14.79
C PHE A 484 8.37 -6.26 13.47
N THR A 485 9.05 -5.83 12.42
CA THR A 485 8.42 -5.58 11.12
C THR A 485 8.14 -6.85 10.32
N GLY A 486 8.81 -7.95 10.64
CA GLY A 486 8.83 -9.17 9.83
C GLY A 486 9.69 -9.05 8.57
N ASP A 487 10.40 -7.94 8.38
CA ASP A 487 11.32 -7.72 7.26
C ASP A 487 12.78 -7.79 7.72
N GLY A 488 13.64 -8.29 6.83
CA GLY A 488 15.09 -8.16 6.94
C GLY A 488 15.57 -6.87 6.28
N ALA A 489 16.65 -6.31 6.79
CA ALA A 489 17.31 -5.18 6.16
C ALA A 489 18.81 -5.19 6.39
N LEU A 490 19.55 -4.65 5.44
CA LEU A 490 20.95 -4.31 5.62
C LEU A 490 21.09 -2.79 5.78
N ARG A 491 22.12 -2.38 6.54
CA ARG A 491 22.56 -0.98 6.63
C ARG A 491 23.99 -0.93 6.12
N ASP A 492 24.19 -0.22 5.00
CA ASP A 492 25.48 -0.15 4.31
C ASP A 492 26.55 0.69 5.04
N GLU A 493 27.68 0.93 4.38
CA GLU A 493 28.85 1.65 4.94
C GLU A 493 28.56 3.11 5.30
N VAL A 494 27.57 3.73 4.62
CA VAL A 494 27.17 5.13 4.86
C VAL A 494 25.90 5.25 5.72
N GLY A 495 25.29 4.11 6.07
CA GLY A 495 24.13 4.07 6.96
C GLY A 495 22.78 4.02 6.24
N TYR A 496 22.74 3.74 4.93
CA TYR A 496 21.51 3.60 4.17
C TYR A 496 20.91 2.21 4.32
N TYR A 497 19.60 2.16 4.46
CA TYR A 497 18.84 0.91 4.60
C TYR A 497 18.39 0.38 3.25
N ARG A 498 18.64 -0.91 3.03
CA ARG A 498 18.07 -1.73 1.96
C ARG A 498 17.23 -2.82 2.59
N ILE A 499 16.00 -3.01 2.13
CA ILE A 499 15.15 -4.11 2.56
C ILE A 499 15.54 -5.37 1.80
N THR A 500 15.87 -6.45 2.54
CA THR A 500 16.36 -7.71 1.97
C THR A 500 15.28 -8.77 1.80
N GLY A 501 14.02 -8.42 2.16
CA GLY A 501 12.84 -9.28 2.01
C GLY A 501 12.21 -9.62 3.35
N ARG A 502 11.21 -10.52 3.32
CA ARG A 502 10.53 -11.02 4.53
C ARG A 502 11.44 -11.96 5.30
N VAL A 503 11.44 -11.86 6.62
CA VAL A 503 12.22 -12.77 7.49
C VAL A 503 11.70 -14.21 7.39
N ASP A 504 10.40 -14.40 7.20
CA ASP A 504 9.78 -15.71 6.94
C ASP A 504 10.08 -16.26 5.52
N ASP A 505 10.63 -15.42 4.63
CA ASP A 505 11.14 -15.81 3.31
C ASP A 505 12.69 -15.98 3.30
N VAL A 506 13.38 -15.68 4.38
CA VAL A 506 14.82 -15.99 4.53
C VAL A 506 15.01 -17.51 4.53
N ILE A 507 15.95 -17.97 3.72
CA ILE A 507 16.23 -19.40 3.55
C ILE A 507 17.55 -19.73 4.22
N ILE A 508 17.53 -20.70 5.15
CA ILE A 508 18.74 -21.16 5.82
C ILE A 508 19.34 -22.29 4.98
N VAL A 509 20.43 -22.00 4.28
CA VAL A 509 21.16 -22.99 3.47
C VAL A 509 22.50 -23.27 4.15
N SER A 510 22.75 -24.52 4.54
CA SER A 510 24.01 -24.95 5.20
C SER A 510 24.41 -24.05 6.40
N GLY A 511 23.39 -23.56 7.17
CA GLY A 511 23.63 -22.71 8.33
C GLY A 511 23.77 -21.20 8.01
N HIS A 512 23.66 -20.79 6.77
CA HIS A 512 23.71 -19.39 6.36
C HIS A 512 22.32 -18.86 5.98
N ASN A 513 21.98 -17.67 6.47
CA ASN A 513 20.74 -16.98 6.15
C ASN A 513 20.88 -16.29 4.79
N LEU A 514 20.05 -16.68 3.84
CA LEU A 514 19.99 -16.08 2.51
C LEU A 514 18.64 -15.36 2.31
N GLY A 515 18.68 -14.05 2.12
CA GLY A 515 17.52 -13.26 1.69
C GLY A 515 17.16 -13.58 0.24
N THR A 516 15.88 -13.66 -0.07
CA THR A 516 15.42 -13.97 -1.44
C THR A 516 15.65 -12.81 -2.41
N ALA A 517 15.44 -11.57 -1.97
CA ALA A 517 15.53 -10.40 -2.84
C ALA A 517 16.90 -10.20 -3.50
N PRO A 518 18.05 -10.30 -2.80
CA PRO A 518 19.35 -10.19 -3.47
C PRO A 518 19.61 -11.26 -4.52
N ILE A 519 19.10 -12.49 -4.32
CA ILE A 519 19.22 -13.58 -5.29
C ILE A 519 18.33 -13.32 -6.51
N GLU A 520 17.09 -12.87 -6.27
CA GLU A 520 16.15 -12.48 -7.33
C GLU A 520 16.69 -11.31 -8.16
N ASP A 521 17.31 -10.32 -7.52
CA ASP A 521 17.96 -9.20 -8.20
C ASP A 521 19.05 -9.71 -9.16
N ALA A 522 19.94 -10.57 -8.67
CA ALA A 522 21.01 -11.14 -9.50
C ALA A 522 20.45 -11.95 -10.69
N ILE A 523 19.40 -12.74 -10.49
CA ILE A 523 18.75 -13.51 -11.56
C ILE A 523 18.15 -12.58 -12.61
N ASN A 524 17.51 -11.50 -12.16
CA ASN A 524 16.81 -10.55 -13.05
C ASN A 524 17.78 -9.71 -13.91
N GLU A 525 19.08 -9.68 -13.59
CA GLU A 525 20.10 -9.09 -14.47
C GLU A 525 20.36 -9.91 -15.74
N HIS A 526 19.97 -11.20 -15.75
CA HIS A 526 20.12 -12.01 -16.94
C HIS A 526 19.24 -11.50 -18.09
N PRO A 527 19.79 -11.23 -19.31
CA PRO A 527 19.04 -10.59 -20.40
C PRO A 527 17.75 -11.33 -20.82
N ALA A 528 17.72 -12.65 -20.62
CA ALA A 528 16.56 -13.47 -20.96
C ALA A 528 15.50 -13.53 -19.85
N VAL A 529 15.77 -13.03 -18.65
CA VAL A 529 14.85 -13.11 -17.52
C VAL A 529 13.96 -11.90 -17.46
N SER A 530 12.67 -12.11 -17.24
CA SER A 530 11.68 -11.05 -17.02
C SER A 530 11.41 -10.83 -15.54
N GLU A 531 11.29 -11.92 -14.78
CA GLU A 531 11.03 -11.89 -13.34
C GLU A 531 11.38 -13.23 -12.71
N SER A 532 11.71 -13.21 -11.42
CA SER A 532 12.01 -14.43 -10.67
C SER A 532 11.44 -14.39 -9.26
N ALA A 533 11.28 -15.58 -8.67
CA ALA A 533 10.93 -15.75 -7.26
C ALA A 533 11.68 -16.95 -6.69
N ILE A 534 12.27 -16.77 -5.50
CA ILE A 534 13.04 -17.80 -4.82
C ILE A 534 12.30 -18.27 -3.58
N VAL A 535 12.32 -19.59 -3.37
CA VAL A 535 11.85 -20.24 -2.14
C VAL A 535 12.81 -21.33 -1.68
N GLY A 536 12.79 -21.64 -0.39
CA GLY A 536 13.48 -22.79 0.14
C GLY A 536 12.68 -24.08 -0.04
N PHE A 537 13.35 -25.20 -0.23
CA PHE A 537 12.75 -26.52 -0.14
C PHE A 537 13.67 -27.47 0.65
N PRO A 538 13.13 -28.54 1.30
CA PRO A 538 13.93 -29.48 2.09
C PRO A 538 14.99 -30.19 1.24
N HIS A 539 16.22 -30.29 1.82
CA HIS A 539 17.35 -30.96 1.18
C HIS A 539 18.12 -31.78 2.22
N ASP A 540 18.39 -33.05 1.93
CA ASP A 540 18.96 -34.01 2.89
C ASP A 540 20.31 -33.59 3.49
N VAL A 541 21.14 -32.87 2.71
CA VAL A 541 22.50 -32.48 3.12
C VAL A 541 22.56 -31.03 3.60
N LYS A 542 21.82 -30.10 2.94
CA LYS A 542 21.90 -28.66 3.21
C LYS A 542 20.88 -28.16 4.24
N GLY A 543 19.97 -29.03 4.70
CA GLY A 543 18.78 -28.68 5.45
C GLY A 543 17.70 -28.09 4.55
N ASN A 544 17.98 -26.93 3.95
CA ASN A 544 17.22 -26.40 2.84
C ASN A 544 18.13 -26.13 1.64
N ALA A 545 17.54 -26.17 0.46
CA ALA A 545 18.15 -25.76 -0.80
C ALA A 545 17.26 -24.72 -1.50
N LEU A 546 17.78 -24.07 -2.53
CA LEU A 546 17.12 -22.98 -3.23
C LEU A 546 16.40 -23.47 -4.47
N TYR A 547 15.12 -23.09 -4.59
CA TYR A 547 14.28 -23.34 -5.75
C TYR A 547 13.89 -22.01 -6.38
N GLY A 548 14.30 -21.80 -7.64
CA GLY A 548 13.97 -20.60 -8.43
C GLY A 548 12.83 -20.86 -9.41
N TYR A 549 11.82 -20.02 -9.37
CA TYR A 549 10.80 -19.90 -10.40
C TYR A 549 11.14 -18.68 -11.25
N VAL A 550 11.31 -18.89 -12.57
CA VAL A 550 11.85 -17.87 -13.47
C VAL A 550 10.92 -17.69 -14.67
N ILE A 551 10.52 -16.45 -14.92
CA ILE A 551 9.78 -16.07 -16.12
C ILE A 551 10.79 -15.56 -17.15
N LEU A 552 10.80 -16.12 -18.36
CA LEU A 552 11.63 -15.65 -19.46
C LEU A 552 10.93 -14.54 -20.25
N LYS A 553 11.73 -13.63 -20.82
CA LYS A 553 11.27 -12.66 -21.82
C LYS A 553 10.90 -13.43 -23.10
N ASP A 554 9.76 -13.11 -23.69
CA ASP A 554 9.35 -13.68 -24.97
C ASP A 554 10.14 -12.98 -26.10
N THR A 555 11.17 -13.65 -26.58
CA THR A 555 11.99 -13.15 -27.70
C THR A 555 11.73 -13.89 -29.00
N GLY A 556 10.76 -14.84 -29.01
CA GLY A 556 10.46 -15.70 -30.17
C GLY A 556 11.57 -16.71 -30.51
N GLU A 557 12.66 -16.76 -29.75
CA GLU A 557 13.77 -17.69 -29.96
C GLU A 557 13.68 -18.89 -29.00
N SER A 558 13.85 -20.09 -29.56
CA SER A 558 14.00 -21.30 -28.74
C SER A 558 15.38 -21.29 -28.07
N ARG A 559 15.43 -21.27 -26.76
CA ARG A 559 16.68 -21.29 -25.97
C ARG A 559 16.87 -22.63 -25.27
N ASP A 560 18.13 -23.07 -25.19
CA ASP A 560 18.48 -24.25 -24.40
C ASP A 560 18.31 -23.93 -22.90
N GLN A 561 17.31 -24.54 -22.28
CA GLN A 561 17.02 -24.34 -20.87
C GLN A 561 18.16 -24.78 -19.93
N ASN A 562 18.98 -25.78 -20.33
CA ASN A 562 20.11 -26.23 -19.51
C ASN A 562 21.23 -25.19 -19.52
N ASN A 563 21.47 -24.56 -20.64
CA ASN A 563 22.43 -23.47 -20.74
C ASN A 563 21.98 -22.25 -19.92
N LEU A 564 20.70 -21.88 -20.01
CA LEU A 564 20.12 -20.79 -19.21
C LEU A 564 20.24 -21.04 -17.71
N ARG A 565 20.02 -22.28 -17.23
CA ARG A 565 20.22 -22.63 -15.81
C ARG A 565 21.67 -22.44 -15.37
N GLN A 566 22.64 -22.74 -16.22
CA GLN A 566 24.06 -22.55 -15.93
C GLN A 566 24.41 -21.06 -15.89
N GLU A 567 23.98 -20.28 -16.88
CA GLU A 567 24.21 -18.84 -16.97
C GLU A 567 23.62 -18.11 -15.75
N ILE A 568 22.37 -18.41 -15.37
CA ILE A 568 21.72 -17.84 -14.17
C ILE A 568 22.54 -18.19 -12.91
N ASN A 569 22.94 -19.43 -12.73
CA ASN A 569 23.73 -19.84 -11.55
C ASN A 569 25.14 -19.25 -11.56
N GLN A 570 25.70 -18.93 -12.72
CA GLN A 570 26.96 -18.21 -12.83
C GLN A 570 26.82 -16.78 -12.32
N ILE A 571 25.80 -16.04 -12.78
CA ILE A 571 25.49 -14.67 -12.32
C ILE A 571 25.29 -14.63 -10.81
N ILE A 572 24.49 -15.56 -10.26
CA ILE A 572 24.30 -15.65 -8.80
C ILE A 572 25.63 -15.86 -8.08
N THR A 573 26.50 -16.69 -8.65
CA THR A 573 27.81 -16.99 -8.02
C THR A 573 28.73 -15.78 -8.02
N GLU A 574 28.70 -14.99 -9.10
CA GLU A 574 29.50 -13.78 -9.26
C GLU A 574 29.04 -12.67 -8.31
N HIS A 575 27.73 -12.49 -8.12
CA HIS A 575 27.17 -11.40 -7.32
C HIS A 575 27.05 -11.71 -5.83
N ILE A 576 26.75 -12.96 -5.47
CA ILE A 576 26.45 -13.35 -4.08
C ILE A 576 27.41 -14.40 -3.56
N GLY A 577 27.81 -15.32 -4.42
CA GLY A 577 28.67 -16.43 -4.08
C GLY A 577 28.04 -17.81 -4.30
N PRO A 578 28.88 -18.88 -4.30
CA PRO A 578 28.43 -20.23 -4.66
C PRO A 578 27.40 -20.84 -3.71
N ILE A 579 27.26 -20.31 -2.49
CA ILE A 579 26.27 -20.77 -1.52
C ILE A 579 24.82 -20.46 -1.94
N ALA A 580 24.64 -19.43 -2.75
CA ALA A 580 23.34 -18.97 -3.23
C ALA A 580 22.90 -19.62 -4.56
N LYS A 581 23.68 -20.57 -5.09
CA LYS A 581 23.30 -21.32 -6.30
C LYS A 581 21.95 -22.01 -6.12
N LEU A 582 21.13 -21.89 -7.14
CA LEU A 582 19.85 -22.58 -7.19
C LEU A 582 20.06 -24.05 -7.49
N ASP A 583 19.50 -24.92 -6.66
CA ASP A 583 19.50 -26.37 -6.87
C ASP A 583 18.47 -26.78 -7.92
N LYS A 584 17.38 -26.01 -8.01
CA LYS A 584 16.32 -26.20 -9.00
C LYS A 584 15.92 -24.86 -9.61
N ILE A 585 15.76 -24.83 -10.92
CA ILE A 585 15.23 -23.69 -11.68
C ILE A 585 14.09 -24.18 -12.56
N GLN A 586 12.88 -23.77 -12.24
CA GLN A 586 11.68 -24.01 -13.04
C GLN A 586 11.36 -22.76 -13.86
N PHE A 587 11.35 -22.90 -15.17
CA PHE A 587 10.82 -21.86 -16.04
C PHE A 587 9.30 -21.93 -16.06
N THR A 588 8.62 -20.79 -15.90
CA THR A 588 7.16 -20.70 -15.78
C THR A 588 6.63 -19.50 -16.54
N ASN A 589 5.36 -19.56 -16.96
CA ASN A 589 4.70 -18.49 -17.70
C ASN A 589 4.25 -17.32 -16.80
N GLY A 590 4.22 -17.51 -15.48
CA GLY A 590 3.83 -16.50 -14.52
C GLY A 590 4.18 -16.91 -13.09
N LEU A 591 4.04 -15.96 -12.15
CA LEU A 591 4.16 -16.20 -10.72
C LEU A 591 2.81 -15.93 -10.03
N PRO A 592 2.41 -16.71 -9.02
CA PRO A 592 1.19 -16.45 -8.26
C PRO A 592 1.34 -15.12 -7.52
N LYS A 593 0.55 -14.14 -7.89
CA LYS A 593 0.59 -12.78 -7.34
C LYS A 593 -0.73 -12.42 -6.70
N THR A 594 -0.66 -11.63 -5.64
CA THR A 594 -1.82 -10.91 -5.17
C THR A 594 -2.24 -9.88 -6.22
N ARG A 595 -3.45 -9.37 -6.11
CA ARG A 595 -3.94 -8.31 -7.01
C ARG A 595 -3.19 -6.98 -6.86
N SER A 596 -2.44 -6.80 -5.77
CA SER A 596 -1.48 -5.70 -5.62
C SER A 596 -0.11 -5.96 -6.27
N GLY A 597 0.06 -7.10 -6.97
CA GLY A 597 1.30 -7.48 -7.64
C GLY A 597 2.31 -8.23 -6.75
N LYS A 598 2.04 -8.39 -5.46
CA LYS A 598 2.95 -9.08 -4.54
C LYS A 598 2.97 -10.59 -4.81
N ILE A 599 4.17 -11.15 -4.97
CA ILE A 599 4.38 -12.59 -5.18
C ILE A 599 3.97 -13.38 -3.92
N MET A 600 3.17 -14.41 -4.11
CA MET A 600 2.70 -15.30 -3.04
C MET A 600 3.69 -16.45 -2.81
N ARG A 601 4.88 -16.14 -2.26
CA ARG A 601 5.96 -17.12 -2.02
C ARG A 601 5.50 -18.30 -1.18
N ARG A 602 4.52 -18.11 -0.30
CA ARG A 602 3.92 -19.20 0.47
C ARG A 602 3.37 -20.32 -0.41
N ILE A 603 2.72 -19.98 -1.51
CA ILE A 603 2.18 -20.95 -2.47
C ILE A 603 3.34 -21.65 -3.19
N LEU A 604 4.29 -20.88 -3.70
CA LEU A 604 5.49 -21.40 -4.37
C LEU A 604 6.28 -22.36 -3.48
N ARG A 605 6.45 -22.00 -2.20
CA ARG A 605 7.13 -22.83 -1.21
C ARG A 605 6.41 -24.17 -1.00
N LYS A 606 5.09 -24.17 -0.85
CA LYS A 606 4.30 -25.39 -0.71
C LYS A 606 4.43 -26.29 -1.94
N ILE A 607 4.40 -25.72 -3.13
CA ILE A 607 4.59 -26.47 -4.39
C ILE A 607 6.01 -27.05 -4.42
N ALA A 608 7.05 -26.29 -4.11
CA ALA A 608 8.43 -26.76 -4.04
C ALA A 608 8.63 -27.89 -3.03
N HIS A 609 7.85 -27.89 -1.93
CA HIS A 609 7.82 -28.97 -0.93
C HIS A 609 6.96 -30.16 -1.34
N LYS A 610 6.31 -30.11 -2.51
CA LYS A 610 5.34 -31.10 -2.97
C LYS A 610 4.14 -31.30 -2.02
N ASP A 611 3.85 -30.29 -1.17
CA ASP A 611 2.68 -30.24 -0.29
C ASP A 611 1.59 -29.37 -0.94
N THR A 612 0.77 -29.99 -1.77
CA THR A 612 -0.32 -29.30 -2.50
C THR A 612 -1.69 -29.51 -1.85
N SER A 613 -1.76 -30.23 -0.71
CA SER A 613 -3.01 -30.60 -0.03
C SER A 613 -3.78 -29.39 0.51
N ASN A 614 -3.08 -28.31 0.87
CA ASN A 614 -3.68 -27.05 1.34
C ASN A 614 -2.79 -25.86 0.98
N LEU A 615 -3.05 -25.23 -0.15
CA LEU A 615 -2.32 -24.03 -0.58
C LEU A 615 -2.73 -22.77 0.20
N GLY A 616 -3.74 -22.87 1.08
CA GLY A 616 -4.33 -21.76 1.82
C GLY A 616 -5.19 -20.87 0.93
N ASP A 617 -5.47 -19.64 1.38
CA ASP A 617 -6.31 -18.72 0.63
C ASP A 617 -5.67 -18.33 -0.72
N THR A 618 -6.24 -18.84 -1.81
CA THR A 618 -5.91 -18.51 -3.20
C THR A 618 -6.90 -17.54 -3.83
N SER A 619 -7.96 -17.17 -3.11
CA SER A 619 -9.04 -16.31 -3.61
C SER A 619 -8.60 -14.88 -3.92
N THR A 620 -7.47 -14.46 -3.35
CA THR A 620 -6.88 -13.13 -3.54
C THR A 620 -5.89 -13.07 -4.71
N LEU A 621 -5.66 -14.19 -5.41
CA LEU A 621 -4.72 -14.23 -6.55
C LEU A 621 -5.25 -13.44 -7.75
N LEU A 622 -4.31 -12.76 -8.41
CA LEU A 622 -4.56 -12.09 -9.69
C LEU A 622 -4.72 -13.10 -10.83
N ASN A 623 -3.94 -14.19 -10.79
CA ASN A 623 -3.77 -15.18 -11.84
C ASN A 623 -3.78 -16.61 -11.24
N PRO A 624 -4.92 -17.07 -10.73
CA PRO A 624 -5.01 -18.38 -10.06
C PRO A 624 -4.65 -19.55 -10.97
N GLU A 625 -4.83 -19.42 -12.29
CA GLU A 625 -4.48 -20.43 -13.30
C GLU A 625 -2.97 -20.76 -13.33
N VAL A 626 -2.12 -19.81 -12.97
CA VAL A 626 -0.66 -19.99 -12.92
C VAL A 626 -0.26 -21.00 -11.85
N VAL A 627 -1.04 -21.14 -10.80
CA VAL A 627 -0.75 -22.10 -9.71
C VAL A 627 -0.79 -23.53 -10.24
N GLN A 628 -1.79 -23.85 -11.08
CA GLN A 628 -1.91 -25.19 -11.69
C GLN A 628 -0.76 -25.45 -12.67
N ASP A 629 -0.42 -24.47 -13.53
CA ASP A 629 0.71 -24.59 -14.47
C ASP A 629 2.04 -24.87 -13.72
N ILE A 630 2.28 -24.18 -12.61
CA ILE A 630 3.48 -24.41 -11.79
C ILE A 630 3.45 -25.79 -11.13
N MET A 631 2.30 -26.25 -10.66
CA MET A 631 2.15 -27.57 -10.03
C MET A 631 2.40 -28.71 -11.03
N ASP A 632 1.90 -28.58 -12.25
CA ASP A 632 2.02 -29.60 -13.30
C ASP A 632 3.47 -29.74 -13.80
N ASN A 633 4.30 -28.70 -13.62
CA ASN A 633 5.70 -28.65 -14.06
C ASN A 633 6.72 -28.66 -12.91
N VAL A 634 6.33 -29.04 -11.68
CA VAL A 634 7.23 -29.06 -10.51
C VAL A 634 8.40 -30.04 -10.68
N LEU A 635 9.64 -29.59 -10.36
CA LEU A 635 10.89 -30.35 -10.50
C LEU A 635 11.16 -31.28 -9.32
#